data_153e08e9151bfeede87301de41f4d2f9
#
_entry.id   153e08e9151bfeede87301de41f4d2f9
#
_cell.length_a   1.000
_cell.length_b   1.000
_cell.length_c   1.000
_cell.angle_alpha   90.00
_cell.angle_beta   90.00
_cell.angle_gamma   90.00
#
_symmetry.space_group_name_H-M   'P 1'
#
loop_
_entity.id
_entity.type
_entity.pdbx_description
1 polymer ?
#
loop_
_entity_poly.entity_id
_entity_poly.type
_entity_poly.pdbx_seq_one_letter_code
_entity_poly.pdbx_strand_id
1 'polypeptide(L)'
;MSAQSTSSDRPEAIRTTARSRALDGVLLAPRRAQRVTHVEELPPRAARVTSWPDWVHPELVTAYARLGIAAPWEHQAQAASLAHAGQHVVVATGTASGKSLAYQLPVLTELLAAPTAGPRLERTTALYLSPTKALAADQLRALEELKLPAVRAACYDGDTPYEERSWIRQHANLVLANPDLVHRSLLPAHRQWQSFLRGLRFVVIDECHGYRGLFGAHVAHVVRRLRRVAARYGTSPVFVLASATVSDPAVSAARLVGAPVCEVTDDASPRGGARFALWEPPLLDLREVAGENGAPVRRSAIAETADLLAD
;
A
#
# COMPACT_ATOMS: atom_id res chain seq x y z
N MET A 1 42.31 -19.59 -26.02
CA MET A 1 41.35 -20.69 -25.87
C MET A 1 40.12 -20.12 -25.18
N SER A 2 39.06 -20.07 -25.94
CA SER A 2 37.73 -19.53 -25.62
C SER A 2 37.02 -20.40 -24.62
N ALA A 3 36.22 -19.78 -23.74
CA ALA A 3 34.99 -20.39 -23.22
C ALA A 3 34.00 -19.29 -22.92
N GLN A 4 33.02 -19.29 -23.73
CA GLN A 4 31.74 -18.54 -23.72
C GLN A 4 30.95 -18.80 -22.46
N SER A 5 30.37 -17.76 -21.88
CA SER A 5 29.21 -17.89 -21.01
C SER A 5 27.99 -17.33 -21.72
N THR A 6 27.22 -18.23 -22.24
CA THR A 6 25.87 -17.97 -22.78
C THR A 6 24.81 -18.33 -21.76
N SER A 7 23.77 -17.56 -21.75
CA SER A 7 22.42 -18.00 -21.38
C SER A 7 21.89 -17.73 -19.98
N SER A 8 21.13 -16.61 -19.83
CA SER A 8 20.01 -16.58 -18.91
C SER A 8 18.77 -15.83 -19.45
N ASP A 9 18.72 -15.45 -20.74
CA ASP A 9 17.64 -14.61 -21.30
C ASP A 9 16.49 -15.37 -21.99
N ARG A 10 16.43 -16.69 -21.91
CA ARG A 10 15.39 -17.47 -22.62
C ARG A 10 14.08 -17.83 -21.90
N PRO A 11 13.92 -17.81 -20.55
CA PRO A 11 12.67 -18.32 -19.96
C PRO A 11 11.48 -17.36 -20.01
N GLU A 12 11.71 -16.04 -20.02
CA GLU A 12 10.62 -15.06 -19.87
C GLU A 12 9.87 -14.77 -21.16
N ALA A 13 10.58 -14.66 -22.28
CA ALA A 13 9.98 -14.47 -23.60
C ALA A 13 9.16 -15.69 -24.06
N ILE A 14 9.59 -16.91 -23.71
CA ILE A 14 8.86 -18.14 -24.04
C ILE A 14 7.59 -18.29 -23.18
N ARG A 15 7.61 -17.85 -21.92
CA ARG A 15 6.43 -17.87 -21.04
C ARG A 15 5.38 -16.85 -21.47
N THR A 16 5.78 -15.67 -21.92
CA THR A 16 4.86 -14.62 -22.40
C THR A 16 4.16 -15.06 -23.70
N THR A 17 4.87 -15.68 -24.65
CA THR A 17 4.27 -16.16 -25.88
C THR A 17 3.35 -17.37 -25.67
N ALA A 18 3.66 -18.27 -24.74
CA ALA A 18 2.80 -19.41 -24.42
C ALA A 18 1.50 -18.99 -23.73
N ARG A 19 1.57 -18.05 -22.78
CA ARG A 19 0.38 -17.47 -22.12
C ARG A 19 -0.50 -16.68 -23.10
N SER A 20 0.09 -15.93 -24.04
CA SER A 20 -0.65 -15.22 -25.07
C SER A 20 -1.42 -16.22 -25.96
N ARG A 21 -0.79 -17.31 -26.38
CA ARG A 21 -1.44 -18.34 -27.20
C ARG A 21 -2.58 -19.09 -26.47
N ALA A 22 -2.43 -19.35 -25.17
CA ALA A 22 -3.47 -19.98 -24.37
C ALA A 22 -4.71 -19.08 -24.28
N LEU A 23 -4.50 -17.76 -24.02
CA LEU A 23 -5.60 -16.81 -23.99
C LEU A 23 -6.28 -16.66 -25.36
N ASP A 24 -5.51 -16.65 -26.43
CA ASP A 24 -6.05 -16.63 -27.80
C ASP A 24 -6.91 -17.86 -28.08
N GLY A 25 -6.49 -19.04 -27.64
CA GLY A 25 -7.28 -20.27 -27.76
C GLY A 25 -8.63 -20.19 -27.05
N VAL A 26 -8.65 -19.54 -25.88
CA VAL A 26 -9.88 -19.36 -25.10
C VAL A 26 -10.79 -18.28 -25.69
N LEU A 27 -10.23 -17.12 -26.05
CA LEU A 27 -11.01 -15.97 -26.55
C LEU A 27 -11.50 -16.12 -27.98
N LEU A 28 -10.71 -16.79 -28.83
CA LEU A 28 -10.99 -16.94 -30.28
C LEU A 28 -11.69 -18.25 -30.61
N ALA A 29 -12.01 -19.09 -29.64
CA ALA A 29 -12.80 -20.30 -29.89
C ALA A 29 -14.15 -19.94 -30.60
N PRO A 30 -14.55 -20.63 -31.66
CA PRO A 30 -15.69 -20.22 -32.48
C PRO A 30 -17.00 -19.96 -31.74
N ARG A 31 -17.21 -20.68 -30.62
CA ARG A 31 -18.39 -20.49 -29.74
C ARG A 31 -18.29 -19.29 -28.82
N ARG A 32 -17.10 -18.69 -28.69
CA ARG A 32 -16.76 -17.62 -27.71
C ARG A 32 -16.38 -16.31 -28.40
N ALA A 33 -15.87 -16.36 -29.60
CA ALA A 33 -15.47 -15.16 -30.35
C ALA A 33 -16.58 -14.10 -30.44
N GLN A 34 -17.83 -14.52 -30.51
CA GLN A 34 -18.99 -13.63 -30.54
C GLN A 34 -19.29 -12.95 -29.19
N ARG A 35 -18.69 -13.43 -28.11
CA ARG A 35 -18.84 -12.86 -26.77
C ARG A 35 -17.79 -11.80 -26.44
N VAL A 36 -16.70 -11.75 -27.18
CA VAL A 36 -15.66 -10.73 -27.06
C VAL A 36 -16.07 -9.51 -27.87
N THR A 37 -16.44 -8.44 -27.19
CA THR A 37 -16.92 -7.20 -27.85
C THR A 37 -15.77 -6.22 -28.10
N HIS A 38 -14.71 -6.29 -27.33
CA HIS A 38 -13.51 -5.45 -27.46
C HIS A 38 -12.30 -6.13 -26.86
N VAL A 39 -11.12 -5.89 -27.44
CA VAL A 39 -9.83 -6.30 -26.88
C VAL A 39 -8.90 -5.09 -26.88
N GLU A 40 -8.40 -4.74 -25.71
CA GLU A 40 -7.39 -3.71 -25.52
C GLU A 40 -6.06 -4.35 -25.17
N GLU A 41 -4.99 -3.98 -25.88
CA GLU A 41 -3.62 -4.41 -25.57
C GLU A 41 -2.86 -3.29 -24.89
N LEU A 42 -2.49 -3.52 -23.63
CA LEU A 42 -1.63 -2.61 -22.89
C LEU A 42 -0.17 -3.04 -23.05
N PRO A 43 0.68 -2.19 -23.63
CA PRO A 43 2.09 -2.51 -23.78
C PRO A 43 2.80 -2.63 -22.41
N PRO A 44 3.88 -3.39 -22.32
CA PRO A 44 4.72 -3.40 -21.12
C PRO A 44 5.33 -2.02 -20.87
N ARG A 45 5.50 -1.69 -19.59
CA ARG A 45 6.16 -0.46 -19.16
C ARG A 45 7.40 -0.84 -18.36
N ALA A 46 8.56 -0.27 -18.74
CA ALA A 46 9.79 -0.41 -17.97
C ALA A 46 9.72 0.37 -16.65
N ALA A 47 10.45 -0.09 -15.62
CA ALA A 47 10.63 0.68 -14.41
C ALA A 47 11.44 1.96 -14.69
N ARG A 48 11.04 3.07 -14.04
CA ARG A 48 11.90 4.25 -13.92
C ARG A 48 12.48 4.28 -12.53
N VAL A 49 13.78 4.02 -12.44
CA VAL A 49 14.53 3.97 -11.17
C VAL A 49 15.36 5.24 -11.00
N THR A 50 15.63 5.59 -9.75
CA THR A 50 16.52 6.70 -9.38
C THR A 50 17.47 6.28 -8.29
N SER A 51 18.51 7.08 -8.01
CA SER A 51 19.41 6.84 -6.88
C SER A 51 18.66 6.95 -5.55
N TRP A 52 19.19 6.26 -4.53
CA TRP A 52 18.75 6.50 -3.17
C TRP A 52 18.98 7.97 -2.81
N PRO A 53 17.98 8.67 -2.23
CA PRO A 53 18.20 10.03 -1.73
C PRO A 53 19.30 10.04 -0.64
N ASP A 54 20.15 11.09 -0.65
CA ASP A 54 21.32 11.18 0.24
C ASP A 54 20.98 11.18 1.73
N TRP A 55 19.75 11.57 2.09
CA TRP A 55 19.25 11.56 3.46
C TRP A 55 18.85 10.17 3.97
N VAL A 56 18.74 9.14 3.11
CA VAL A 56 18.34 7.79 3.51
C VAL A 56 19.46 7.15 4.33
N HIS A 57 19.10 6.58 5.49
CA HIS A 57 20.06 5.97 6.39
C HIS A 57 20.80 4.79 5.72
N PRO A 58 22.14 4.72 5.76
CA PRO A 58 22.92 3.69 5.02
C PRO A 58 22.57 2.25 5.40
N GLU A 59 22.22 2.00 6.68
CA GLU A 59 21.79 0.68 7.13
C GLU A 59 20.48 0.25 6.44
N LEU A 60 19.58 1.20 6.16
CA LEU A 60 18.34 0.94 5.45
C LEU A 60 18.60 0.59 3.98
N VAL A 61 19.50 1.31 3.30
CA VAL A 61 19.93 0.97 1.93
C VAL A 61 20.50 -0.45 1.88
N THR A 62 21.35 -0.80 2.84
CA THR A 62 21.92 -2.13 2.96
C THR A 62 20.85 -3.20 3.19
N ALA A 63 19.84 -2.90 4.03
CA ALA A 63 18.75 -3.82 4.30
C ALA A 63 17.91 -4.10 3.05
N TYR A 64 17.59 -3.08 2.27
CA TYR A 64 16.85 -3.26 1.02
C TYR A 64 17.68 -3.98 -0.06
N ALA A 65 18.98 -3.71 -0.15
CA ALA A 65 19.87 -4.43 -1.07
C ALA A 65 19.87 -5.94 -0.79
N ARG A 66 19.84 -6.36 0.48
CA ARG A 66 19.70 -7.78 0.86
C ARG A 66 18.38 -8.42 0.40
N LEU A 67 17.33 -7.64 0.26
CA LEU A 67 16.04 -8.06 -0.26
C LEU A 67 15.94 -7.95 -1.80
N GLY A 68 17.06 -7.64 -2.49
CA GLY A 68 17.09 -7.52 -3.94
C GLY A 68 16.61 -6.17 -4.49
N ILE A 69 16.38 -5.18 -3.63
CA ILE A 69 15.97 -3.83 -4.03
C ILE A 69 17.23 -2.96 -4.14
N ALA A 70 17.74 -2.84 -5.36
CA ALA A 70 18.98 -2.10 -5.63
C ALA A 70 18.78 -0.57 -5.64
N ALA A 71 17.61 -0.09 -6.03
CA ALA A 71 17.27 1.32 -6.13
C ALA A 71 15.74 1.53 -6.03
N PRO A 72 15.28 2.69 -5.54
CA PRO A 72 13.87 3.01 -5.51
C PRO A 72 13.35 3.41 -6.90
N TRP A 73 12.08 3.26 -7.12
CA TRP A 73 11.43 3.87 -8.27
C TRP A 73 11.22 5.37 -8.04
N GLU A 74 11.16 6.15 -9.12
CA GLU A 74 11.07 7.62 -9.06
C GLU A 74 9.94 8.10 -8.15
N HIS A 75 8.73 7.54 -8.27
CA HIS A 75 7.59 7.95 -7.44
C HIS A 75 7.79 7.63 -5.95
N GLN A 76 8.51 6.54 -5.63
CA GLN A 76 8.83 6.19 -4.25
C GLN A 76 9.80 7.20 -3.63
N ALA A 77 10.88 7.52 -4.34
CA ALA A 77 11.87 8.50 -3.90
C ALA A 77 11.27 9.90 -3.79
N GLN A 78 10.43 10.29 -4.75
CA GLN A 78 9.74 11.58 -4.75
C GLN A 78 8.82 11.73 -3.53
N ALA A 79 7.93 10.76 -3.29
CA ALA A 79 7.01 10.81 -2.15
C ALA A 79 7.76 10.76 -0.82
N ALA A 80 8.81 9.93 -0.73
CA ALA A 80 9.65 9.83 0.46
C ALA A 80 10.37 11.16 0.76
N SER A 81 10.89 11.84 -0.27
CA SER A 81 11.59 13.13 -0.12
C SER A 81 10.65 14.25 0.31
N LEU A 82 9.42 14.29 -0.22
CA LEU A 82 8.40 15.24 0.25
C LEU A 82 8.08 15.02 1.73
N ALA A 83 7.90 13.77 2.14
CA ALA A 83 7.64 13.43 3.54
C ALA A 83 8.83 13.75 4.45
N HIS A 84 10.06 13.46 4.02
CA HIS A 84 11.28 13.81 4.76
C HIS A 84 11.43 15.33 4.93
N ALA A 85 11.06 16.10 3.91
CA ALA A 85 11.01 17.58 3.96
C ALA A 85 9.88 18.14 4.85
N GLY A 86 9.10 17.28 5.52
CA GLY A 86 8.02 17.68 6.43
C GLY A 86 6.67 17.98 5.75
N GLN A 87 6.52 17.64 4.47
CA GLN A 87 5.26 17.84 3.74
C GLN A 87 4.35 16.61 3.89
N HIS A 88 3.05 16.86 4.07
CA HIS A 88 2.08 15.78 3.97
C HIS A 88 1.99 15.32 2.51
N VAL A 89 1.99 14.01 2.28
CA VAL A 89 2.00 13.46 0.92
C VAL A 89 1.05 12.28 0.79
N VAL A 90 0.41 12.15 -0.36
CA VAL A 90 -0.31 10.95 -0.79
C VAL A 90 0.33 10.38 -2.04
N VAL A 91 0.71 9.10 -1.98
CA VAL A 91 1.13 8.33 -3.15
C VAL A 91 -0.05 7.52 -3.66
N ALA A 92 -0.52 7.84 -4.87
CA ALA A 92 -1.70 7.24 -5.47
C ALA A 92 -1.34 6.63 -6.82
N THR A 93 -0.73 5.45 -6.77
CA THR A 93 -0.25 4.68 -7.92
C THR A 93 -0.91 3.31 -7.96
N GLY A 94 -0.73 2.55 -9.04
CA GLY A 94 -1.33 1.25 -9.24
C GLY A 94 -1.12 0.26 -8.08
N THR A 95 -1.91 -0.81 -8.04
CA THR A 95 -1.68 -1.92 -7.11
C THR A 95 -0.32 -2.57 -7.41
N ALA A 96 0.36 -3.04 -6.39
CA ALA A 96 1.70 -3.63 -6.50
C ALA A 96 2.80 -2.69 -7.04
N SER A 97 2.60 -1.38 -7.00
CA SER A 97 3.62 -0.37 -7.36
C SER A 97 4.62 -0.07 -6.23
N GLY A 98 4.71 -0.93 -5.22
CA GLY A 98 5.70 -0.80 -4.14
C GLY A 98 5.57 0.47 -3.29
N LYS A 99 4.36 0.98 -3.10
CA LYS A 99 4.08 2.21 -2.30
C LYS A 99 4.68 2.20 -0.90
N SER A 100 4.94 1.01 -0.36
CA SER A 100 5.54 0.86 0.98
C SER A 100 6.86 1.57 1.13
N LEU A 101 7.73 1.58 0.11
CA LEU A 101 9.00 2.30 0.16
C LEU A 101 8.79 3.81 0.36
N ALA A 102 7.75 4.40 -0.22
CA ALA A 102 7.49 5.83 -0.13
C ALA A 102 7.33 6.32 1.32
N TYR A 103 6.74 5.50 2.20
CA TYR A 103 6.63 5.83 3.62
C TYR A 103 7.69 5.16 4.50
N GLN A 104 8.19 3.99 4.13
CA GLN A 104 9.22 3.31 4.90
C GLN A 104 10.55 4.07 4.88
N LEU A 105 10.94 4.67 3.76
CA LEU A 105 12.21 5.41 3.67
C LEU A 105 12.30 6.55 4.70
N PRO A 106 11.38 7.52 4.75
CA PRO A 106 11.48 8.60 5.73
C PRO A 106 11.25 8.12 7.16
N VAL A 107 10.28 7.22 7.38
CA VAL A 107 9.97 6.70 8.71
C VAL A 107 11.15 5.95 9.32
N LEU A 108 11.68 4.96 8.59
CA LEU A 108 12.74 4.11 9.12
C LEU A 108 14.07 4.85 9.23
N THR A 109 14.36 5.80 8.32
CA THR A 109 15.55 6.65 8.43
C THR A 109 15.54 7.45 9.73
N GLU A 110 14.42 8.09 10.07
CA GLU A 110 14.29 8.86 11.32
C GLU A 110 14.34 7.96 12.57
N LEU A 111 13.80 6.73 12.49
CA LEU A 111 13.89 5.77 13.58
C LEU A 111 15.32 5.25 13.81
N LEU A 112 16.10 5.09 12.74
CA LEU A 112 17.50 4.66 12.79
C LEU A 112 18.44 5.78 13.23
N ALA A 113 18.18 7.02 12.82
CA ALA A 113 18.97 8.20 13.19
C ALA A 113 18.74 8.62 14.66
N ALA A 114 17.65 8.18 15.28
CA ALA A 114 17.35 8.53 16.66
C ALA A 114 18.36 7.93 17.63
N PRO A 115 18.79 8.68 18.69
CA PRO A 115 19.72 8.16 19.67
C PRO A 115 19.22 6.87 20.30
N THR A 116 20.06 5.83 20.31
CA THR A 116 19.74 4.55 20.95
C THR A 116 19.86 4.62 22.48
N ALA A 117 20.65 5.57 22.98
CA ALA A 117 20.87 5.85 24.40
C ALA A 117 20.48 7.31 24.69
N GLY A 118 19.52 7.51 25.56
CA GLY A 118 19.05 8.84 25.98
C GLY A 118 17.72 8.78 26.73
N PRO A 119 17.23 9.91 27.26
CA PRO A 119 15.93 9.95 27.92
C PRO A 119 14.84 9.49 26.96
N ARG A 120 13.88 8.70 27.44
CA ARG A 120 12.73 8.20 26.65
C ARG A 120 11.92 9.32 25.92
N LEU A 121 12.16 10.56 26.31
CA LEU A 121 11.50 11.76 25.79
C LEU A 121 12.00 12.21 24.40
N GLU A 122 13.16 11.71 23.95
CA GLU A 122 13.79 12.09 22.67
C GLU A 122 13.62 11.03 21.56
N ARG A 123 12.87 9.97 21.83
CA ARG A 123 12.70 8.89 20.87
C ARG A 123 11.75 9.30 19.76
N THR A 124 12.22 9.25 18.52
CA THR A 124 11.34 9.31 17.34
C THR A 124 10.38 8.12 17.33
N THR A 125 9.12 8.37 17.04
CA THR A 125 8.08 7.36 16.88
C THR A 125 7.25 7.59 15.64
N ALA A 126 6.64 6.52 15.14
CA ALA A 126 5.72 6.55 14.02
C ALA A 126 4.50 5.67 14.27
N LEU A 127 3.37 6.10 13.73
CA LEU A 127 2.11 5.37 13.77
C LEU A 127 1.71 4.95 12.34
N TYR A 128 1.47 3.67 12.14
CA TYR A 128 0.95 3.14 10.89
C TYR A 128 -0.52 2.74 11.06
N LEU A 129 -1.37 3.27 10.21
CA LEU A 129 -2.81 3.00 10.22
C LEU A 129 -3.20 2.21 8.98
N SER A 130 -3.81 1.07 9.19
CA SER A 130 -4.30 0.16 8.18
C SER A 130 -5.80 -0.10 8.38
N PRO A 131 -6.58 -0.33 7.32
CA PRO A 131 -8.00 -0.65 7.46
C PRO A 131 -8.24 -2.02 8.10
N THR A 132 -7.31 -2.95 7.99
CA THR A 132 -7.47 -4.32 8.50
C THR A 132 -6.28 -4.79 9.32
N LYS A 133 -6.52 -5.73 10.26
CA LYS A 133 -5.47 -6.39 11.04
C LYS A 133 -4.51 -7.20 10.14
N ALA A 134 -5.04 -7.85 9.11
CA ALA A 134 -4.23 -8.65 8.18
C ALA A 134 -3.16 -7.81 7.48
N LEU A 135 -3.53 -6.64 6.95
CA LEU A 135 -2.58 -5.72 6.32
C LEU A 135 -1.53 -5.19 7.32
N ALA A 136 -1.94 -4.91 8.57
CA ALA A 136 -1.00 -4.51 9.60
C ALA A 136 0.00 -5.63 9.91
N ALA A 137 -0.45 -6.87 10.02
CA ALA A 137 0.39 -8.04 10.25
C ALA A 137 1.34 -8.32 9.08
N ASP A 138 0.88 -8.14 7.83
CA ASP A 138 1.73 -8.28 6.64
C ASP A 138 2.83 -7.21 6.61
N GLN A 139 2.48 -5.97 6.96
CA GLN A 139 3.46 -4.89 7.09
C GLN A 139 4.47 -5.15 8.21
N LEU A 140 4.02 -5.67 9.35
CA LEU A 140 4.93 -6.02 10.45
C LEU A 140 5.94 -7.06 9.99
N ARG A 141 5.50 -8.13 9.31
CA ARG A 141 6.39 -9.17 8.76
C ARG A 141 7.41 -8.59 7.77
N ALA A 142 6.95 -7.71 6.86
CA ALA A 142 7.84 -7.04 5.90
C ALA A 142 8.89 -6.15 6.60
N LEU A 143 8.55 -5.50 7.71
CA LEU A 143 9.49 -4.72 8.53
C LEU A 143 10.50 -5.63 9.25
N GLU A 144 10.07 -6.78 9.76
CA GLU A 144 10.95 -7.76 10.43
C GLU A 144 11.99 -8.36 9.46
N GLU A 145 11.63 -8.55 8.18
CA GLU A 145 12.54 -9.03 7.13
C GLU A 145 13.72 -8.07 6.89
N LEU A 146 13.55 -6.78 7.18
CA LEU A 146 14.64 -5.79 7.09
C LEU A 146 15.73 -6.01 8.16
N LYS A 147 15.42 -6.70 9.25
CA LYS A 147 16.35 -7.03 10.35
C LYS A 147 17.06 -5.79 10.89
N LEU A 148 16.30 -4.76 11.22
CA LEU A 148 16.77 -3.48 11.77
C LEU A 148 16.53 -3.44 13.29
N PRO A 149 17.53 -3.73 14.16
CA PRO A 149 17.32 -3.87 15.60
C PRO A 149 16.82 -2.59 16.30
N ALA A 150 17.14 -1.41 15.74
CA ALA A 150 16.67 -0.14 16.27
C ALA A 150 15.18 0.10 16.02
N VAL A 151 14.56 -0.60 15.04
CA VAL A 151 13.14 -0.52 14.73
C VAL A 151 12.39 -1.53 15.59
N ARG A 152 11.65 -1.06 16.56
CA ARG A 152 10.79 -1.86 17.45
C ARG A 152 9.34 -1.68 17.02
N ALA A 153 8.99 -2.39 15.95
CA ALA A 153 7.64 -2.40 15.41
C ALA A 153 6.74 -3.36 16.20
N ALA A 154 5.49 -2.98 16.41
CA ALA A 154 4.50 -3.85 17.02
C ALA A 154 3.08 -3.56 16.51
N CYS A 155 2.29 -4.60 16.31
CA CYS A 155 0.86 -4.47 16.11
C CYS A 155 0.16 -4.18 17.43
N TYR A 156 -0.76 -3.21 17.40
CA TYR A 156 -1.60 -2.87 18.54
C TYR A 156 -3.06 -2.92 18.10
N ASP A 157 -3.76 -3.96 18.50
CA ASP A 157 -5.14 -4.20 18.11
C ASP A 157 -6.00 -4.74 19.28
N GLY A 158 -7.26 -5.12 19.01
CA GLY A 158 -8.19 -5.62 20.01
C GLY A 158 -7.73 -6.92 20.66
N ASP A 159 -6.95 -7.74 19.93
CA ASP A 159 -6.50 -9.06 20.38
C ASP A 159 -5.13 -8.99 21.09
N THR A 160 -4.46 -7.82 21.08
CA THR A 160 -3.17 -7.63 21.76
C THR A 160 -3.31 -7.91 23.27
N PRO A 161 -2.58 -8.88 23.83
CA PRO A 161 -2.61 -9.21 25.24
C PRO A 161 -2.30 -8.02 26.15
N TYR A 162 -2.89 -7.99 27.34
CA TYR A 162 -2.74 -6.87 28.27
C TYR A 162 -1.27 -6.56 28.62
N GLU A 163 -0.49 -7.61 28.80
CA GLU A 163 0.95 -7.49 29.14
C GLU A 163 1.74 -6.87 28.01
N GLU A 164 1.48 -7.29 26.77
CA GLU A 164 2.10 -6.71 25.57
C GLU A 164 1.73 -5.25 25.38
N ARG A 165 0.49 -4.86 25.69
CA ARG A 165 0.05 -3.46 25.58
C ARG A 165 0.94 -2.52 26.40
N SER A 166 1.38 -2.95 27.60
CA SER A 166 2.30 -2.17 28.42
C SER A 166 3.67 -2.05 27.79
N TRP A 167 4.20 -3.15 27.28
CA TRP A 167 5.48 -3.18 26.57
C TRP A 167 5.45 -2.28 25.33
N ILE A 168 4.40 -2.38 24.49
CA ILE A 168 4.24 -1.58 23.27
C ILE A 168 4.29 -0.09 23.61
N ARG A 169 3.49 0.36 24.58
CA ARG A 169 3.47 1.77 25.02
C ARG A 169 4.83 2.27 25.47
N GLN A 170 5.62 1.41 26.09
CA GLN A 170 6.91 1.77 26.67
C GLN A 170 8.08 1.64 25.70
N HIS A 171 8.06 0.69 24.79
CA HIS A 171 9.23 0.29 24.02
C HIS A 171 9.07 0.40 22.50
N ALA A 172 7.87 0.20 21.93
CA ALA A 172 7.68 0.29 20.50
C ALA A 172 7.93 1.73 20.01
N ASN A 173 8.66 1.86 18.90
CA ASN A 173 8.85 3.13 18.20
C ASN A 173 8.08 3.20 16.87
N LEU A 174 7.57 2.07 16.41
CA LEU A 174 6.63 1.99 15.29
C LEU A 174 5.42 1.14 15.73
N VAL A 175 4.26 1.78 15.80
CA VAL A 175 3.02 1.10 16.20
C VAL A 175 2.12 0.96 14.98
N LEU A 176 1.71 -0.29 14.69
CA LEU A 176 0.77 -0.61 13.62
C LEU A 176 -0.61 -0.83 14.26
N ALA A 177 -1.61 -0.10 13.80
CA ALA A 177 -2.95 -0.12 14.37
C ALA A 177 -4.03 0.15 13.31
N ASN A 178 -5.26 0.14 13.71
CA ASN A 178 -6.37 0.64 12.90
C ASN A 178 -7.00 1.91 13.50
N PRO A 179 -7.77 2.68 12.72
CA PRO A 179 -8.39 3.92 13.22
C PRO A 179 -9.31 3.73 14.42
N ASP A 180 -10.03 2.60 14.50
CA ASP A 180 -10.93 2.31 15.62
C ASP A 180 -10.16 2.16 16.92
N LEU A 181 -9.02 1.50 16.88
CA LEU A 181 -8.20 1.33 18.07
C LEU A 181 -7.57 2.65 18.53
N VAL A 182 -7.13 3.47 17.58
CA VAL A 182 -6.69 4.84 17.90
C VAL A 182 -7.81 5.60 18.59
N HIS A 183 -9.04 5.50 18.06
CA HIS A 183 -10.22 6.17 18.64
C HIS A 183 -10.56 5.66 20.03
N ARG A 184 -10.62 4.34 20.22
CA ARG A 184 -11.15 3.71 21.44
C ARG A 184 -10.10 3.50 22.53
N SER A 185 -8.83 3.40 22.19
CA SER A 185 -7.77 3.07 23.14
C SER A 185 -6.70 4.17 23.25
N LEU A 186 -6.00 4.52 22.15
CA LEU A 186 -4.89 5.45 22.20
C LEU A 186 -5.35 6.86 22.64
N LEU A 187 -6.34 7.42 21.97
CA LEU A 187 -6.79 8.79 22.24
C LEU A 187 -7.41 8.98 23.62
N PRO A 188 -8.30 8.10 24.13
CA PRO A 188 -8.80 8.21 25.51
C PRO A 188 -7.71 8.06 26.56
N ALA A 189 -6.78 7.13 26.33
CA ALA A 189 -5.66 6.85 27.23
C ALA A 189 -4.37 7.61 26.88
N HIS A 190 -4.45 8.74 26.16
CA HIS A 190 -3.30 9.46 25.63
C HIS A 190 -2.21 9.79 26.66
N ARG A 191 -2.56 9.91 27.95
CA ARG A 191 -1.59 10.09 29.03
C ARG A 191 -0.65 8.90 29.18
N GLN A 192 -1.14 7.69 28.99
CA GLN A 192 -0.32 6.47 29.00
C GLN A 192 0.58 6.35 27.76
N TRP A 193 0.22 7.05 26.69
CA TRP A 193 0.95 7.13 25.42
C TRP A 193 1.83 8.38 25.31
N GLN A 194 1.99 9.16 26.39
CA GLN A 194 2.67 10.46 26.33
C GLN A 194 4.10 10.37 25.77
N SER A 195 4.86 9.33 26.13
CA SER A 195 6.22 9.14 25.63
C SER A 195 6.25 8.88 24.12
N PHE A 196 5.33 8.06 23.61
CA PHE A 196 5.15 7.81 22.19
C PHE A 196 4.69 9.08 21.45
N LEU A 197 3.70 9.79 21.99
CA LEU A 197 3.15 11.00 21.37
C LEU A 197 4.12 12.17 21.32
N ARG A 198 5.04 12.28 22.28
CA ARG A 198 6.11 13.30 22.28
C ARG A 198 7.15 13.07 21.18
N GLY A 199 7.32 11.83 20.75
CA GLY A 199 8.23 11.47 19.66
C GLY A 199 7.54 11.33 18.31
N LEU A 200 6.22 11.49 18.23
CA LEU A 200 5.45 11.17 17.02
C LEU A 200 5.81 12.08 15.85
N ARG A 201 6.62 11.55 14.93
CA ARG A 201 7.13 12.27 13.76
C ARG A 201 6.33 11.97 12.50
N PHE A 202 5.85 10.73 12.35
CA PHE A 202 5.11 10.31 11.17
C PHE A 202 3.82 9.58 11.53
N VAL A 203 2.80 9.78 10.71
CA VAL A 203 1.58 8.97 10.68
C VAL A 203 1.38 8.49 9.25
N VAL A 204 1.50 7.19 9.05
CA VAL A 204 1.21 6.53 7.77
C VAL A 204 -0.26 6.12 7.77
N ILE A 205 -0.97 6.40 6.68
CA ILE A 205 -2.36 5.94 6.45
C ILE A 205 -2.37 5.13 5.17
N ASP A 206 -2.36 3.82 5.31
CA ASP A 206 -2.33 2.92 4.17
C ASP A 206 -3.74 2.60 3.68
N GLU A 207 -3.84 2.25 2.39
CA GLU A 207 -5.10 1.96 1.70
C GLU A 207 -6.18 3.04 1.93
N CYS A 208 -5.75 4.32 1.96
CA CYS A 208 -6.61 5.43 2.36
C CYS A 208 -7.82 5.63 1.43
N HIS A 209 -7.79 5.07 0.22
CA HIS A 209 -8.94 5.06 -0.69
C HIS A 209 -10.14 4.27 -0.14
N GLY A 210 -9.93 3.38 0.81
CA GLY A 210 -11.00 2.67 1.53
C GLY A 210 -11.78 3.54 2.52
N TYR A 211 -11.23 4.68 2.93
CA TYR A 211 -11.88 5.60 3.87
C TYR A 211 -12.82 6.57 3.15
N ARG A 212 -13.99 6.08 2.73
CA ARG A 212 -15.00 6.84 1.98
C ARG A 212 -16.34 6.94 2.73
N GLY A 213 -17.20 7.84 2.29
CA GLY A 213 -18.53 8.03 2.85
C GLY A 213 -18.53 8.30 4.35
N LEU A 214 -19.50 7.74 5.06
CA LEU A 214 -19.64 7.92 6.50
C LEU A 214 -18.43 7.39 7.28
N PHE A 215 -17.92 6.23 6.91
CA PHE A 215 -16.72 5.66 7.54
C PHE A 215 -15.50 6.57 7.38
N GLY A 216 -15.28 7.10 6.18
CA GLY A 216 -14.20 8.06 5.93
C GLY A 216 -14.34 9.34 6.77
N ALA A 217 -15.56 9.85 6.95
CA ALA A 217 -15.81 11.00 7.81
C ALA A 217 -15.44 10.71 9.28
N HIS A 218 -15.78 9.52 9.79
CA HIS A 218 -15.38 9.11 11.15
C HIS A 218 -13.85 9.02 11.28
N VAL A 219 -13.16 8.39 10.33
CA VAL A 219 -11.68 8.32 10.33
C VAL A 219 -11.06 9.71 10.29
N ALA A 220 -11.59 10.64 9.47
CA ALA A 220 -11.14 12.02 9.43
C ALA A 220 -11.25 12.73 10.79
N HIS A 221 -12.32 12.47 11.54
CA HIS A 221 -12.46 12.99 12.91
C HIS A 221 -11.44 12.39 13.88
N VAL A 222 -11.16 11.08 13.76
CA VAL A 222 -10.12 10.42 14.57
C VAL A 222 -8.74 11.04 14.27
N VAL A 223 -8.40 11.23 12.99
CA VAL A 223 -7.12 11.83 12.57
C VAL A 223 -6.99 13.28 13.09
N ARG A 224 -8.05 14.11 12.99
CA ARG A 224 -8.03 15.47 13.55
C ARG A 224 -7.87 15.48 15.07
N ARG A 225 -8.46 14.52 15.77
CA ARG A 225 -8.26 14.37 17.23
C ARG A 225 -6.82 13.96 17.52
N LEU A 226 -6.26 13.03 16.76
CA LEU A 226 -4.87 12.62 16.90
C LEU A 226 -3.92 13.82 16.72
N ARG A 227 -4.12 14.64 15.70
CA ARG A 227 -3.34 15.86 15.48
C ARG A 227 -3.41 16.81 16.69
N ARG A 228 -4.60 17.06 17.23
CA ARG A 228 -4.76 17.92 18.42
C ARG A 228 -4.06 17.34 19.66
N VAL A 229 -4.16 16.01 19.85
CA VAL A 229 -3.49 15.35 20.96
C VAL A 229 -1.98 15.37 20.78
N ALA A 230 -1.45 15.12 19.57
CA ALA A 230 -0.03 15.25 19.26
C ALA A 230 0.50 16.67 19.55
N ALA A 231 -0.23 17.70 19.08
CA ALA A 231 0.12 19.10 19.35
C ALA A 231 0.16 19.42 20.85
N ARG A 232 -0.70 18.82 21.68
CA ARG A 232 -0.63 18.96 23.15
C ARG A 232 0.68 18.42 23.72
N TYR A 233 1.30 17.44 23.04
CA TYR A 233 2.60 16.87 23.41
C TYR A 233 3.78 17.51 22.70
N GLY A 234 3.56 18.60 21.96
CA GLY A 234 4.59 19.38 21.27
C GLY A 234 4.98 18.84 19.91
N THR A 235 4.19 17.93 19.31
CA THR A 235 4.51 17.35 18.00
C THR A 235 3.49 17.69 16.92
N SER A 236 3.97 17.78 15.68
CA SER A 236 3.14 17.95 14.48
C SER A 236 3.58 16.89 13.45
N PRO A 237 3.02 15.70 13.52
CA PRO A 237 3.47 14.60 12.66
C PRO A 237 3.18 14.86 11.19
N VAL A 238 4.09 14.40 10.33
CA VAL A 238 3.90 14.33 8.88
C VAL A 238 3.00 13.16 8.55
N PHE A 239 2.01 13.39 7.69
CA PHE A 239 1.12 12.35 7.21
C PHE A 239 1.59 11.85 5.85
N VAL A 240 1.82 10.55 5.73
CA VAL A 240 2.14 9.86 4.48
C VAL A 240 1.01 8.89 4.17
N LEU A 241 0.30 9.13 3.07
CA LEU A 241 -0.85 8.33 2.69
C LEU A 241 -0.50 7.47 1.47
N ALA A 242 -0.95 6.23 1.48
CA ALA A 242 -0.88 5.34 0.33
C ALA A 242 -2.30 4.99 -0.15
N SER A 243 -2.49 5.03 -1.46
CA SER A 243 -3.78 4.82 -2.10
C SER A 243 -3.64 4.02 -3.39
N ALA A 244 -4.66 3.28 -3.78
CA ALA A 244 -4.83 2.90 -5.16
C ALA A 244 -5.10 4.15 -6.02
N THR A 245 -5.11 3.97 -7.34
CA THR A 245 -5.44 5.05 -8.28
C THR A 245 -6.85 5.60 -8.02
N VAL A 246 -6.94 6.89 -7.77
CA VAL A 246 -8.19 7.63 -7.54
C VAL A 246 -8.13 8.97 -8.29
N SER A 247 -9.29 9.58 -8.58
CA SER A 247 -9.37 10.79 -9.39
C SER A 247 -8.72 12.02 -8.75
N ASP A 248 -8.93 12.26 -7.46
CA ASP A 248 -8.46 13.46 -6.77
C ASP A 248 -7.78 13.09 -5.45
N PRO A 249 -6.57 12.49 -5.51
CA PRO A 249 -5.93 11.94 -4.31
C PRO A 249 -5.56 13.03 -3.29
N ALA A 250 -5.02 14.17 -3.73
CA ALA A 250 -4.66 15.27 -2.84
C ALA A 250 -5.87 15.83 -2.10
N VAL A 251 -6.99 16.04 -2.79
CA VAL A 251 -8.23 16.57 -2.19
C VAL A 251 -8.79 15.59 -1.17
N SER A 252 -8.85 14.30 -1.52
CA SER A 252 -9.35 13.26 -0.63
C SER A 252 -8.48 13.10 0.62
N ALA A 253 -7.15 13.09 0.44
CA ALA A 253 -6.19 13.04 1.53
C ALA A 253 -6.25 14.30 2.42
N ALA A 254 -6.36 15.49 1.83
CA ALA A 254 -6.48 16.74 2.59
C ALA A 254 -7.77 16.76 3.44
N ARG A 255 -8.89 16.25 2.93
CA ARG A 255 -10.12 16.10 3.71
C ARG A 255 -9.94 15.14 4.88
N LEU A 256 -9.21 14.04 4.69
CA LEU A 256 -8.94 13.05 5.72
C LEU A 256 -8.01 13.61 6.82
N VAL A 257 -6.91 14.25 6.42
CA VAL A 257 -5.89 14.78 7.33
C VAL A 257 -6.31 16.12 7.96
N GLY A 258 -7.06 16.95 7.24
CA GLY A 258 -7.44 18.30 7.64
C GLY A 258 -6.29 19.29 7.48
N ALA A 259 -5.43 19.10 6.46
CA ALA A 259 -4.34 19.98 6.04
C ALA A 259 -4.05 19.76 4.55
N PRO A 260 -3.36 20.70 3.86
CA PRO A 260 -2.89 20.48 2.50
C PRO A 260 -2.00 19.24 2.40
N VAL A 261 -2.14 18.51 1.30
CA VAL A 261 -1.39 17.28 1.02
C VAL A 261 -0.86 17.34 -0.42
N CYS A 262 0.43 17.10 -0.61
CA CYS A 262 1.03 16.93 -1.93
C CYS A 262 0.65 15.56 -2.50
N GLU A 263 0.53 15.44 -3.82
CA GLU A 263 0.24 14.16 -4.46
C GLU A 263 1.40 13.67 -5.33
N VAL A 264 1.57 12.36 -5.38
CA VAL A 264 2.45 11.66 -6.31
C VAL A 264 1.63 10.58 -6.99
N THR A 265 1.35 10.78 -8.28
CA THR A 265 0.44 9.95 -9.09
C THR A 265 1.12 9.30 -10.29
N ASP A 266 2.28 9.80 -10.70
CA ASP A 266 3.04 9.25 -11.81
C ASP A 266 3.73 7.94 -11.41
N ASP A 267 3.11 6.84 -11.80
CA ASP A 267 3.57 5.49 -11.46
C ASP A 267 4.81 5.08 -12.28
N ALA A 268 5.97 5.05 -11.65
CA ALA A 268 7.24 4.63 -12.22
C ALA A 268 7.54 3.13 -12.08
N SER A 269 6.60 2.33 -11.56
CA SER A 269 6.79 0.88 -11.42
C SER A 269 6.78 0.16 -12.77
N PRO A 270 7.48 -0.97 -12.92
CA PRO A 270 7.37 -1.79 -14.12
C PRO A 270 5.97 -2.41 -14.21
N ARG A 271 5.49 -2.60 -15.42
CA ARG A 271 4.26 -3.34 -15.67
C ARG A 271 4.48 -4.29 -16.85
N GLY A 272 4.13 -5.55 -16.69
CA GLY A 272 4.05 -6.49 -17.81
C GLY A 272 2.98 -6.06 -18.81
N GLY A 273 3.10 -6.47 -20.07
CA GLY A 273 2.05 -6.32 -21.05
C GLY A 273 0.78 -7.04 -20.56
N ALA A 274 -0.38 -6.45 -20.81
CA ALA A 274 -1.68 -7.02 -20.46
C ALA A 274 -2.66 -6.89 -21.61
N ARG A 275 -3.56 -7.86 -21.72
CA ARG A 275 -4.71 -7.83 -22.62
C ARG A 275 -5.98 -7.77 -21.80
N PHE A 276 -6.86 -6.86 -22.12
CA PHE A 276 -8.20 -6.75 -21.56
C PHE A 276 -9.22 -7.09 -22.63
N ALA A 277 -9.98 -8.16 -22.41
CA ALA A 277 -11.10 -8.52 -23.28
C ALA A 277 -12.40 -8.18 -22.56
N LEU A 278 -13.23 -7.35 -23.17
CA LEU A 278 -14.59 -7.13 -22.72
C LEU A 278 -15.43 -8.31 -23.15
N TRP A 279 -16.00 -9.00 -22.17
CA TRP A 279 -16.78 -10.20 -22.37
C TRP A 279 -18.26 -9.94 -22.13
N GLU A 280 -19.08 -10.26 -23.14
CA GLU A 280 -20.53 -10.16 -23.06
C GLU A 280 -21.14 -11.55 -22.82
N PRO A 281 -21.65 -11.83 -21.60
CA PRO A 281 -22.30 -13.12 -21.34
C PRO A 281 -23.50 -13.36 -22.25
N PRO A 282 -23.77 -14.61 -22.68
CA PRO A 282 -24.91 -14.90 -23.54
C PRO A 282 -26.24 -14.62 -22.83
N LEU A 283 -27.24 -14.29 -23.57
CA LEU A 283 -28.63 -14.23 -23.10
C LEU A 283 -29.09 -15.65 -22.77
N LEU A 284 -29.73 -15.79 -21.62
CA LEU A 284 -30.44 -17.02 -21.25
C LEU A 284 -31.75 -17.11 -22.09
N ASP A 285 -32.14 -18.33 -22.42
CA ASP A 285 -33.36 -18.52 -23.21
C ASP A 285 -34.56 -18.06 -22.36
N LEU A 286 -35.37 -17.15 -22.92
CA LEU A 286 -36.53 -16.55 -22.25
C LEU A 286 -37.58 -17.55 -21.75
N ARG A 287 -37.46 -18.80 -22.18
CA ARG A 287 -38.35 -19.91 -21.74
C ARG A 287 -37.99 -20.45 -20.38
N GLU A 288 -36.77 -20.23 -19.92
CA GLU A 288 -36.25 -20.80 -18.67
C GLU A 288 -36.15 -19.80 -17.53
N VAL A 289 -35.94 -18.51 -17.80
CA VAL A 289 -35.79 -17.48 -16.75
C VAL A 289 -36.35 -16.14 -17.26
N ALA A 290 -37.59 -15.84 -16.89
CA ALA A 290 -38.11 -14.47 -17.03
C ALA A 290 -37.59 -13.60 -15.87
N GLY A 291 -36.77 -12.60 -16.15
CA GLY A 291 -36.44 -11.53 -15.22
C GLY A 291 -37.68 -10.73 -14.84
N GLU A 292 -37.62 -9.98 -13.73
CA GLU A 292 -38.63 -9.03 -13.33
C GLU A 292 -38.96 -8.14 -14.56
N ASN A 293 -40.21 -8.09 -14.98
CA ASN A 293 -40.73 -7.34 -16.16
C ASN A 293 -40.42 -7.93 -17.55
N GLY A 294 -40.07 -9.23 -17.67
CA GLY A 294 -39.85 -9.86 -18.98
C GLY A 294 -38.59 -9.41 -19.73
N ALA A 295 -37.65 -8.74 -19.02
CA ALA A 295 -36.37 -8.33 -19.61
C ALA A 295 -35.47 -9.56 -19.85
N PRO A 296 -34.70 -9.57 -20.95
CA PRO A 296 -33.76 -10.66 -21.24
C PRO A 296 -32.67 -10.70 -20.15
N VAL A 297 -32.45 -11.88 -19.57
CA VAL A 297 -31.46 -12.10 -18.53
C VAL A 297 -30.18 -12.66 -19.13
N ARG A 298 -29.02 -12.12 -18.76
CA ARG A 298 -27.72 -12.67 -19.15
C ARG A 298 -27.24 -13.71 -18.15
N ARG A 299 -26.46 -14.66 -18.64
CA ARG A 299 -25.76 -15.61 -17.77
C ARG A 299 -24.87 -14.86 -16.78
N SER A 300 -24.77 -15.31 -15.53
CA SER A 300 -23.99 -14.63 -14.51
C SER A 300 -22.49 -14.63 -14.84
N ALA A 301 -21.78 -13.56 -14.46
CA ALA A 301 -20.33 -13.46 -14.65
C ALA A 301 -19.57 -14.60 -13.94
N ILE A 302 -20.08 -15.08 -12.77
CA ILE A 302 -19.49 -16.20 -12.04
C ILE A 302 -19.56 -17.49 -12.86
N ALA A 303 -20.73 -17.79 -13.45
CA ALA A 303 -20.91 -19.01 -14.25
C ALA A 303 -20.07 -18.98 -15.54
N GLU A 304 -19.95 -17.80 -16.18
CA GLU A 304 -19.07 -17.62 -17.34
C GLU A 304 -17.59 -17.78 -16.97
N THR A 305 -17.18 -17.22 -15.84
CA THR A 305 -15.79 -17.34 -15.37
C THR A 305 -15.44 -18.79 -15.03
N ALA A 306 -16.37 -19.53 -14.41
CA ALA A 306 -16.17 -20.95 -14.11
C ALA A 306 -15.95 -21.79 -15.37
N ASP A 307 -16.73 -21.54 -16.42
CA ASP A 307 -16.57 -22.22 -17.70
C ASP A 307 -15.29 -21.83 -18.45
N LEU A 308 -14.87 -20.55 -18.32
CA LEU A 308 -13.60 -20.09 -18.90
C LEU A 308 -12.36 -20.71 -18.22
N LEU A 309 -12.47 -21.03 -16.93
CA LEU A 309 -11.38 -21.66 -16.17
C LEU A 309 -11.35 -23.19 -16.30
N ALA A 310 -12.46 -23.79 -16.73
CA ALA A 310 -12.56 -25.24 -16.92
C ALA A 310 -12.00 -25.72 -18.27
N ASP A 311 -11.83 -24.83 -19.24
CA ASP A 311 -11.26 -25.09 -20.58
C ASP A 311 -9.77 -24.73 -20.64
#